data_4ba4b960c620060e883c339270e672b0
#
_entry.id   4ba4b960c620060e883c339270e672b0
#
_cell.length_a   1.000
_cell.length_b   1.000
_cell.length_c   1.000
_cell.angle_alpha   90.00
_cell.angle_beta   90.00
_cell.angle_gamma   90.00
#
_symmetry.space_group_name_H-M   'P 1'
#
loop_
_entity.id
_entity.type
_entity.pdbx_description
1 polymer ?
#
loop_
_entity_poly.entity_id
_entity_poly.type
_entity_poly.pdbx_seq_one_letter_code
_entity_poly.pdbx_strand_id
1 'polypeptide(L)'
;MEELVSGILHGDRTLLSRAITLVESSRFEHQKKAQEVIERCLPYSGKSVRLGITGVPGAGKSTVIESLGKMLTSHNHKVAVLAIDPSSERSRGSILGDKTRMEELSVDPNAFIRPSPSAGSLGGVARKTREIITLCEAAGFDVVIVETVGVGQSEVAAHSMVDFFLLLQLANTGDELQGIKRGIMEMADMISINKCELDRQRSELSAAQFRNALHLFPMPESGWTVKVTLCSAYTKEGIEDLWNSVMDYVTFTKGNGYFYQKRQQQNLRIMSEAIENGLRERFYSTPGIEERIEALSKDILENKISPYAAADQLLER
;
A
#
# COMPACT_ATOMS: atom_id res chain seq x y z
N MET A 1 -2.66 -25.41 12.78
CA MET A 1 -3.50 -24.40 12.10
C MET A 1 -4.48 -23.74 13.06
N GLU A 2 -5.24 -24.54 13.85
CA GLU A 2 -6.18 -24.07 14.86
C GLU A 2 -5.56 -23.06 15.82
N GLU A 3 -4.43 -23.43 16.43
CA GLU A 3 -3.67 -22.57 17.35
C GLU A 3 -3.25 -21.24 16.70
N LEU A 4 -2.82 -21.27 15.44
CA LEU A 4 -2.37 -20.08 14.71
C LEU A 4 -3.54 -19.11 14.48
N VAL A 5 -4.68 -19.60 13.99
CA VAL A 5 -5.89 -18.79 13.77
C VAL A 5 -6.44 -18.25 15.09
N SER A 6 -6.59 -19.12 16.11
CA SER A 6 -7.06 -18.71 17.43
C SER A 6 -6.15 -17.64 18.04
N GLY A 7 -4.84 -17.78 17.95
CA GLY A 7 -3.91 -16.79 18.47
C GLY A 7 -4.02 -15.44 17.73
N ILE A 8 -4.17 -15.44 16.41
CA ILE A 8 -4.42 -14.22 15.64
C ILE A 8 -5.68 -13.51 16.14
N LEU A 9 -6.79 -14.25 16.27
CA LEU A 9 -8.06 -13.69 16.73
C LEU A 9 -8.03 -13.15 18.16
N HIS A 10 -7.10 -13.64 19.00
CA HIS A 10 -6.85 -13.11 20.34
C HIS A 10 -5.77 -12.00 20.37
N GLY A 11 -5.25 -11.59 19.20
CA GLY A 11 -4.28 -10.51 19.09
C GLY A 11 -2.83 -10.89 19.47
N ASP A 12 -2.48 -12.19 19.43
CA ASP A 12 -1.11 -12.64 19.65
C ASP A 12 -0.19 -12.21 18.52
N ARG A 13 0.71 -11.26 18.82
CA ARG A 13 1.64 -10.67 17.84
C ARG A 13 2.67 -11.66 17.31
N THR A 14 3.04 -12.66 18.10
CA THR A 14 4.00 -13.70 17.69
C THR A 14 3.36 -14.63 16.67
N LEU A 15 2.13 -15.06 16.93
CA LEU A 15 1.37 -15.91 16.02
C LEU A 15 0.98 -15.14 14.75
N LEU A 16 0.61 -13.86 14.87
CA LEU A 16 0.41 -12.98 13.71
C LEU A 16 1.68 -12.88 12.84
N SER A 17 2.84 -12.64 13.45
CA SER A 17 4.12 -12.56 12.72
C SER A 17 4.48 -13.87 12.02
N ARG A 18 4.18 -15.03 12.64
CA ARG A 18 4.36 -16.34 12.01
C ARG A 18 3.44 -16.56 10.81
N ALA A 19 2.17 -16.16 10.93
CA ALA A 19 1.22 -16.21 9.81
C ALA A 19 1.66 -15.32 8.65
N ILE A 20 2.11 -14.08 8.93
CA ILE A 20 2.65 -13.17 7.92
C ILE A 20 3.86 -13.80 7.22
N THR A 21 4.74 -14.47 7.94
CA THR A 21 5.88 -15.18 7.34
C THR A 21 5.45 -16.29 6.39
N LEU A 22 4.33 -16.98 6.67
CA LEU A 22 3.76 -17.96 5.73
C LEU A 22 3.24 -17.27 4.45
N VAL A 23 2.56 -16.13 4.58
CA VAL A 23 2.07 -15.31 3.45
C VAL A 23 3.23 -14.83 2.56
N GLU A 24 4.33 -14.40 3.17
CA GLU A 24 5.50 -13.89 2.46
C GLU A 24 6.30 -15.00 1.74
N SER A 25 6.15 -16.25 2.16
CA SER A 25 6.91 -17.37 1.62
C SER A 25 6.51 -17.71 0.18
N SER A 26 7.51 -18.04 -0.66
CA SER A 26 7.31 -18.55 -2.02
C SER A 26 7.11 -20.06 -2.08
N ARG A 27 7.25 -20.81 -0.96
CA ARG A 27 7.11 -22.26 -0.94
C ARG A 27 5.64 -22.65 -1.08
N PHE A 28 5.33 -23.55 -1.99
CA PHE A 28 3.96 -24.00 -2.27
C PHE A 28 3.19 -24.46 -1.02
N GLU A 29 3.82 -25.27 -0.17
CA GLU A 29 3.19 -25.76 1.08
C GLU A 29 2.87 -24.62 2.06
N HIS A 30 3.71 -23.57 2.11
CA HIS A 30 3.47 -22.39 2.94
C HIS A 30 2.32 -21.56 2.38
N GLN A 31 2.24 -21.39 1.06
CA GLN A 31 1.16 -20.66 0.41
C GLN A 31 -0.19 -21.33 0.65
N LYS A 32 -0.26 -22.66 0.55
CA LYS A 32 -1.49 -23.41 0.88
C LYS A 32 -1.92 -23.19 2.31
N LYS A 33 -0.98 -23.26 3.27
CA LYS A 33 -1.25 -23.00 4.68
C LYS A 33 -1.66 -21.55 4.93
N ALA A 34 -1.00 -20.58 4.28
CA ALA A 34 -1.33 -19.18 4.36
C ALA A 34 -2.76 -18.93 3.90
N GLN A 35 -3.15 -19.50 2.75
CA GLN A 35 -4.50 -19.37 2.22
C GLN A 35 -5.57 -19.89 3.21
N GLU A 36 -5.33 -21.06 3.81
CA GLU A 36 -6.25 -21.61 4.83
C GLU A 36 -6.39 -20.67 6.05
N VAL A 37 -5.27 -20.07 6.51
CA VAL A 37 -5.31 -19.08 7.61
C VAL A 37 -6.11 -17.85 7.22
N ILE A 38 -5.85 -17.31 6.01
CA ILE A 38 -6.53 -16.11 5.51
C ILE A 38 -8.04 -16.35 5.40
N GLU A 39 -8.47 -17.45 4.81
CA GLU A 39 -9.90 -17.78 4.66
C GLU A 39 -10.61 -17.87 6.01
N ARG A 40 -9.93 -18.44 7.03
CA ARG A 40 -10.49 -18.53 8.38
C ARG A 40 -10.48 -17.20 9.14
N CYS A 41 -9.55 -16.29 8.81
CA CYS A 41 -9.47 -14.93 9.38
C CYS A 41 -10.41 -13.95 8.67
N LEU A 42 -10.79 -14.21 7.42
CA LEU A 42 -11.57 -13.30 6.58
C LEU A 42 -12.89 -12.81 7.23
N PRO A 43 -13.70 -13.65 7.90
CA PRO A 43 -14.94 -13.20 8.55
C PRO A 43 -14.72 -12.18 9.68
N TYR A 44 -13.51 -12.10 10.22
CA TYR A 44 -13.14 -11.20 11.32
C TYR A 44 -12.46 -9.92 10.86
N SER A 45 -12.18 -9.80 9.55
CA SER A 45 -11.53 -8.64 8.92
C SER A 45 -12.52 -7.57 8.44
N GLY A 46 -12.02 -6.52 7.79
CA GLY A 46 -12.82 -5.50 7.13
C GLY A 46 -13.34 -4.38 8.03
N LYS A 47 -12.93 -4.31 9.30
CA LYS A 47 -13.44 -3.31 10.27
C LYS A 47 -12.49 -2.13 10.47
N SER A 48 -11.24 -2.22 10.03
CA SER A 48 -10.25 -1.15 10.19
C SER A 48 -10.49 0.03 9.25
N VAL A 49 -9.84 1.15 9.55
CA VAL A 49 -9.57 2.22 8.59
C VAL A 49 -8.21 1.96 7.96
N ARG A 50 -8.17 1.86 6.62
CA ARG A 50 -6.94 1.62 5.86
C ARG A 50 -6.46 2.94 5.27
N LEU A 51 -5.32 3.43 5.77
CA LEU A 51 -4.71 4.71 5.38
C LEU A 51 -3.46 4.47 4.54
N GLY A 52 -3.47 4.88 3.28
CA GLY A 52 -2.28 4.91 2.44
C GLY A 52 -1.51 6.22 2.62
N ILE A 53 -0.21 6.14 2.81
CA ILE A 53 0.67 7.32 2.91
C ILE A 53 1.74 7.22 1.85
N THR A 54 1.75 8.21 0.95
CA THR A 54 2.75 8.37 -0.11
C THR A 54 3.37 9.76 -0.09
N GLY A 55 4.38 9.97 -0.90
CA GLY A 55 5.06 11.26 -1.04
C GLY A 55 6.50 11.09 -1.48
N VAL A 56 7.12 12.17 -1.92
CA VAL A 56 8.51 12.17 -2.39
C VAL A 56 9.49 11.65 -1.33
N PRO A 57 10.65 11.12 -1.73
CA PRO A 57 11.72 10.81 -0.80
C PRO A 57 12.07 12.04 0.04
N GLY A 58 12.22 11.86 1.36
CA GLY A 58 12.50 12.98 2.28
C GLY A 58 11.28 13.79 2.73
N ALA A 59 10.06 13.51 2.24
CA ALA A 59 8.82 14.17 2.69
C ALA A 59 8.51 13.94 4.19
N GLY A 60 9.19 12.98 4.84
CA GLY A 60 8.98 12.70 6.26
C GLY A 60 7.86 11.72 6.54
N LYS A 61 7.57 10.80 5.59
CA LYS A 61 6.51 9.80 5.73
C LYS A 61 6.62 9.00 7.03
N SER A 62 7.77 8.40 7.30
CA SER A 62 7.98 7.59 8.50
C SER A 62 7.85 8.43 9.78
N THR A 63 8.26 9.72 9.77
CA THR A 63 8.09 10.62 10.92
C THR A 63 6.62 10.99 11.14
N VAL A 64 5.86 11.20 10.06
CA VAL A 64 4.40 11.42 10.15
C VAL A 64 3.72 10.16 10.71
N ILE A 65 4.11 8.98 10.22
CA ILE A 65 3.58 7.70 10.71
C ILE A 65 3.87 7.50 12.19
N GLU A 66 5.10 7.82 12.62
CA GLU A 66 5.50 7.78 14.04
C GLU A 66 4.60 8.68 14.89
N SER A 67 4.49 9.96 14.51
CA SER A 67 3.71 10.96 15.26
C SER A 67 2.22 10.62 15.28
N LEU A 68 1.65 10.25 14.13
CA LEU A 68 0.26 9.84 13.99
C LEU A 68 -0.02 8.53 14.76
N GLY A 69 0.86 7.54 14.60
CA GLY A 69 0.72 6.24 15.26
C GLY A 69 0.76 6.37 16.78
N LYS A 70 1.69 7.18 17.33
CA LYS A 70 1.76 7.46 18.77
C LYS A 70 0.54 8.21 19.31
N MET A 71 0.02 9.16 18.54
CA MET A 71 -1.23 9.82 18.89
C MET A 71 -2.38 8.81 18.93
N LEU A 72 -2.51 7.96 17.92
CA LEU A 72 -3.58 6.96 17.83
C LEU A 72 -3.49 5.94 18.97
N THR A 73 -2.29 5.40 19.25
CA THR A 73 -2.11 4.42 20.34
C THR A 73 -2.40 5.04 21.71
N SER A 74 -2.11 6.34 21.91
CA SER A 74 -2.47 7.07 23.15
C SER A 74 -3.99 7.21 23.33
N HIS A 75 -4.76 7.15 22.22
CA HIS A 75 -6.23 7.11 22.22
C HIS A 75 -6.80 5.69 22.19
N ASN A 76 -6.01 4.68 22.55
CA ASN A 76 -6.36 3.26 22.61
C ASN A 76 -6.65 2.60 21.25
N HIS A 77 -6.23 3.21 20.14
CA HIS A 77 -6.26 2.54 18.84
C HIS A 77 -5.14 1.49 18.74
N LYS A 78 -5.42 0.41 18.01
CA LYS A 78 -4.41 -0.58 17.62
C LYS A 78 -3.98 -0.31 16.17
N VAL A 79 -2.72 0.04 15.98
CA VAL A 79 -2.18 0.50 14.71
C VAL A 79 -1.25 -0.54 14.09
N ALA A 80 -1.54 -0.99 12.87
CA ALA A 80 -0.59 -1.76 12.06
C ALA A 80 0.04 -0.86 10.99
N VAL A 81 1.36 -0.91 10.82
CA VAL A 81 2.11 -0.19 9.79
C VAL A 81 2.76 -1.21 8.86
N LEU A 82 2.40 -1.12 7.58
CA LEU A 82 2.88 -2.02 6.52
C LEU A 82 3.60 -1.17 5.45
N ALA A 83 4.85 -1.50 5.13
CA ALA A 83 5.57 -0.83 4.06
C ALA A 83 5.39 -1.59 2.73
N ILE A 84 5.36 -0.87 1.60
CA ILE A 84 5.42 -1.41 0.24
C ILE A 84 6.68 -0.90 -0.42
N ASP A 85 7.71 -1.75 -0.52
CA ASP A 85 8.97 -1.46 -1.18
C ASP A 85 9.29 -2.52 -2.25
N PRO A 86 9.02 -2.25 -3.53
CA PRO A 86 9.38 -3.16 -4.61
C PRO A 86 10.89 -3.23 -4.87
N SER A 87 11.70 -2.30 -4.32
CA SER A 87 13.14 -2.25 -4.53
C SER A 87 13.96 -3.05 -3.50
N SER A 88 13.31 -3.67 -2.51
CA SER A 88 13.94 -4.37 -1.39
C SER A 88 14.76 -5.61 -1.79
N GLU A 89 14.71 -6.07 -3.06
CA GLU A 89 15.57 -7.15 -3.58
C GLU A 89 17.07 -6.83 -3.51
N ARG A 90 17.46 -5.55 -3.57
CA ARG A 90 18.88 -5.14 -3.61
C ARG A 90 19.48 -4.78 -2.26
N SER A 91 18.66 -4.54 -1.24
CA SER A 91 19.14 -4.14 0.08
C SER A 91 18.59 -5.02 1.18
N ARG A 92 19.31 -6.06 1.58
CA ARG A 92 19.06 -6.83 2.82
C ARG A 92 19.08 -5.96 4.08
N GLY A 93 19.23 -4.64 3.95
CA GLY A 93 19.33 -3.65 5.01
C GLY A 93 18.05 -2.85 5.32
N SER A 94 16.96 -2.96 4.51
CA SER A 94 15.75 -2.16 4.70
C SER A 94 14.96 -2.53 5.96
N ILE A 95 15.04 -3.79 6.40
CA ILE A 95 14.30 -4.29 7.59
C ILE A 95 14.73 -3.57 8.88
N LEU A 96 16.01 -3.20 9.00
CA LEU A 96 16.51 -2.41 10.13
C LEU A 96 16.19 -0.92 9.99
N GLY A 97 16.23 -0.38 8.75
CA GLY A 97 16.03 1.04 8.48
C GLY A 97 14.63 1.57 8.83
N ASP A 98 13.58 0.79 8.62
CA ASP A 98 12.21 1.23 8.88
C ASP A 98 11.87 1.19 10.38
N LYS A 99 12.37 0.18 11.11
CA LYS A 99 12.20 0.13 12.59
C LYS A 99 13.01 1.21 13.31
N THR A 100 14.19 1.55 12.79
CA THR A 100 15.02 2.62 13.38
C THR A 100 14.49 4.02 13.12
N ARG A 101 13.55 4.19 12.18
CA ARG A 101 12.88 5.47 11.92
C ARG A 101 11.59 5.67 12.71
N MET A 102 11.07 4.61 13.35
CA MET A 102 9.85 4.61 14.16
C MET A 102 10.14 3.99 15.51
N GLU A 103 11.07 4.61 16.27
CA GLU A 103 11.63 4.04 17.50
C GLU A 103 10.59 3.89 18.60
N GLU A 104 9.80 4.92 18.87
CA GLU A 104 8.79 4.91 19.92
C GLU A 104 7.58 4.02 19.56
N LEU A 105 7.14 4.06 18.29
CA LEU A 105 6.01 3.27 17.84
C LEU A 105 6.36 1.78 17.76
N SER A 106 7.62 1.45 17.42
CA SER A 106 8.06 0.05 17.28
C SER A 106 8.01 -0.75 18.59
N VAL A 107 8.11 -0.07 19.72
CA VAL A 107 8.05 -0.68 21.08
C VAL A 107 6.67 -0.54 21.72
N ASP A 108 5.74 0.16 21.08
CA ASP A 108 4.38 0.36 21.60
C ASP A 108 3.58 -0.97 21.54
N PRO A 109 2.95 -1.39 22.67
CA PRO A 109 2.16 -2.63 22.70
C PRO A 109 0.94 -2.59 21.79
N ASN A 110 0.40 -1.41 21.46
CA ASN A 110 -0.74 -1.21 20.57
C ASN A 110 -0.33 -0.99 19.11
N ALA A 111 0.97 -1.06 18.78
CA ALA A 111 1.46 -0.91 17.42
C ALA A 111 2.11 -2.20 16.90
N PHE A 112 1.98 -2.45 15.61
CA PHE A 112 2.62 -3.56 14.91
C PHE A 112 3.24 -3.03 13.61
N ILE A 113 4.56 -3.10 13.49
CA ILE A 113 5.27 -2.61 12.29
C ILE A 113 5.83 -3.80 11.53
N ARG A 114 5.43 -3.93 10.25
CA ARG A 114 5.95 -4.94 9.33
C ARG A 114 6.58 -4.28 8.12
N PRO A 115 7.90 -4.40 7.93
CA PRO A 115 8.57 -3.98 6.70
C PRO A 115 8.04 -4.75 5.48
N SER A 116 8.20 -4.17 4.30
CA SER A 116 7.82 -4.83 3.05
C SER A 116 8.46 -6.21 2.92
N PRO A 117 7.70 -7.21 2.43
CA PRO A 117 8.29 -8.49 2.07
C PRO A 117 9.37 -8.28 1.01
N SER A 118 10.57 -8.78 1.27
CA SER A 118 11.67 -8.79 0.33
C SER A 118 11.36 -9.81 -0.78
N ALA A 119 11.56 -9.44 -2.02
CA ALA A 119 11.47 -10.23 -3.23
C ALA A 119 10.08 -10.40 -3.86
N GLY A 120 9.98 -9.99 -5.09
CA GLY A 120 8.86 -10.27 -5.99
C GLY A 120 8.53 -9.11 -6.93
N SER A 121 7.76 -9.41 -7.97
CA SER A 121 7.15 -8.38 -8.80
C SER A 121 6.26 -7.48 -7.94
N LEU A 122 6.06 -6.22 -8.36
CA LEU A 122 5.16 -5.28 -7.66
C LEU A 122 3.78 -5.89 -7.38
N GLY A 123 3.23 -6.66 -8.31
CA GLY A 123 1.97 -7.39 -8.13
C GLY A 123 2.03 -8.44 -7.02
N GLY A 124 3.15 -9.14 -6.89
CA GLY A 124 3.37 -10.13 -5.82
C GLY A 124 3.47 -9.47 -4.45
N VAL A 125 4.17 -8.34 -4.33
CA VAL A 125 4.25 -7.54 -3.09
C VAL A 125 2.87 -7.01 -2.71
N ALA A 126 2.12 -6.44 -3.68
CA ALA A 126 0.78 -5.92 -3.45
C ALA A 126 -0.20 -7.01 -2.97
N ARG A 127 -0.16 -8.21 -3.57
CA ARG A 127 -0.96 -9.35 -3.12
C ARG A 127 -0.66 -9.70 -1.66
N LYS A 128 0.61 -9.91 -1.32
CA LYS A 128 1.04 -10.26 0.04
C LYS A 128 0.62 -9.19 1.05
N THR A 129 0.76 -7.91 0.71
CA THR A 129 0.35 -6.81 1.58
C THR A 129 -1.16 -6.82 1.85
N ARG A 130 -2.00 -7.11 0.85
CA ARG A 130 -3.46 -7.23 1.01
C ARG A 130 -3.83 -8.39 1.95
N GLU A 131 -3.18 -9.54 1.79
CA GLU A 131 -3.35 -10.71 2.66
C GLU A 131 -2.92 -10.39 4.11
N ILE A 132 -1.83 -9.63 4.28
CA ILE A 132 -1.35 -9.17 5.60
C ILE A 132 -2.35 -8.18 6.23
N ILE A 133 -2.95 -7.28 5.48
CA ILE A 133 -4.03 -6.38 5.97
C ILE A 133 -5.16 -7.23 6.59
N THR A 134 -5.63 -8.26 5.90
CA THR A 134 -6.67 -9.16 6.41
C THR A 134 -6.29 -9.80 7.75
N LEU A 135 -5.04 -10.26 7.89
CA LEU A 135 -4.56 -10.85 9.14
C LEU A 135 -4.45 -9.82 10.28
N CYS A 136 -3.98 -8.59 9.97
CA CYS A 136 -3.92 -7.52 10.96
C CYS A 136 -5.33 -7.12 11.45
N GLU A 137 -6.28 -6.99 10.54
CA GLU A 137 -7.67 -6.69 10.89
C GLU A 137 -8.29 -7.80 11.76
N ALA A 138 -8.06 -9.06 11.43
CA ALA A 138 -8.52 -10.21 12.22
C ALA A 138 -7.86 -10.25 13.61
N ALA A 139 -6.62 -9.76 13.74
CA ALA A 139 -5.91 -9.60 15.01
C ALA A 139 -6.40 -8.40 15.85
N GLY A 140 -7.39 -7.65 15.35
CA GLY A 140 -8.03 -6.54 16.05
C GLY A 140 -7.31 -5.19 15.90
N PHE A 141 -6.46 -5.02 14.88
CA PHE A 141 -5.95 -3.71 14.50
C PHE A 141 -7.07 -2.91 13.81
N ASP A 142 -7.40 -1.77 14.35
CA ASP A 142 -8.50 -0.91 13.87
C ASP A 142 -8.02 0.21 12.93
N VAL A 143 -6.70 0.46 12.89
CA VAL A 143 -6.06 1.33 11.92
C VAL A 143 -4.91 0.57 11.24
N VAL A 144 -4.94 0.51 9.90
CA VAL A 144 -3.86 -0.09 9.10
C VAL A 144 -3.27 0.99 8.19
N ILE A 145 -2.01 1.35 8.43
CA ILE A 145 -1.28 2.32 7.64
C ILE A 145 -0.42 1.57 6.61
N VAL A 146 -0.55 1.95 5.34
CA VAL A 146 0.24 1.40 4.24
C VAL A 146 1.17 2.49 3.70
N GLU A 147 2.47 2.36 3.98
CA GLU A 147 3.50 3.30 3.53
C GLU A 147 4.10 2.87 2.19
N THR A 148 4.24 3.80 1.24
CA THR A 148 5.00 3.58 0.00
C THR A 148 6.39 4.20 0.08
N VAL A 149 7.35 3.66 -0.66
CA VAL A 149 8.74 4.18 -0.69
C VAL A 149 8.87 5.46 -1.52
N GLY A 150 7.83 5.84 -2.28
CA GLY A 150 7.78 7.10 -3.01
C GLY A 150 8.49 7.09 -4.36
N VAL A 151 8.73 5.91 -4.93
CA VAL A 151 9.36 5.76 -6.25
C VAL A 151 8.60 4.73 -7.11
N GLY A 152 7.89 5.20 -8.12
CA GLY A 152 7.35 4.36 -9.17
C GLY A 152 5.90 3.95 -9.00
N GLN A 153 5.56 2.68 -9.25
CA GLN A 153 4.18 2.17 -9.31
C GLN A 153 3.62 1.69 -7.95
N SER A 154 4.41 1.79 -6.88
CA SER A 154 4.00 1.40 -5.52
C SER A 154 2.80 2.21 -5.01
N GLU A 155 2.66 3.45 -5.49
CA GLU A 155 1.57 4.36 -5.13
C GLU A 155 0.22 3.83 -5.64
N VAL A 156 0.17 3.35 -6.89
CA VAL A 156 -1.04 2.75 -7.48
C VAL A 156 -1.42 1.47 -6.73
N ALA A 157 -0.42 0.66 -6.38
CA ALA A 157 -0.64 -0.56 -5.60
C ALA A 157 -1.20 -0.25 -4.21
N ALA A 158 -0.63 0.73 -3.49
CA ALA A 158 -1.11 1.17 -2.19
C ALA A 158 -2.54 1.72 -2.28
N HIS A 159 -2.80 2.64 -3.23
CA HIS A 159 -4.13 3.21 -3.45
C HIS A 159 -5.20 2.12 -3.67
N SER A 160 -4.85 1.04 -4.38
CA SER A 160 -5.79 -0.05 -4.68
C SER A 160 -6.18 -0.92 -3.48
N MET A 161 -5.62 -0.70 -2.29
CA MET A 161 -5.89 -1.52 -1.09
C MET A 161 -6.26 -0.71 0.15
N VAL A 162 -6.34 0.62 0.03
CA VAL A 162 -6.65 1.52 1.16
C VAL A 162 -7.97 2.24 0.95
N ASP A 163 -8.53 2.74 2.05
CA ASP A 163 -9.78 3.53 2.03
C ASP A 163 -9.47 4.99 1.72
N PHE A 164 -8.46 5.55 2.39
CA PHE A 164 -8.02 6.93 2.28
C PHE A 164 -6.55 6.99 1.84
N PHE A 165 -6.23 7.91 0.93
CA PHE A 165 -4.89 8.06 0.37
C PHE A 165 -4.33 9.45 0.61
N LEU A 166 -3.31 9.54 1.48
CA LEU A 166 -2.63 10.77 1.86
C LEU A 166 -1.36 10.95 1.02
N LEU A 167 -1.27 12.08 0.35
CA LEU A 167 -0.06 12.54 -0.34
C LEU A 167 0.69 13.54 0.52
N LEU A 168 1.88 13.18 1.01
CA LEU A 168 2.77 14.08 1.73
C LEU A 168 3.70 14.82 0.77
N GLN A 169 3.81 16.13 0.96
CA GLN A 169 4.65 17.01 0.17
C GLN A 169 5.52 17.90 1.08
N LEU A 170 6.48 18.58 0.49
CA LEU A 170 7.32 19.56 1.15
C LEU A 170 7.03 20.96 0.63
N ALA A 171 7.31 21.98 1.43
CA ALA A 171 7.24 23.38 1.04
C ALA A 171 8.47 23.77 0.21
N ASN A 172 8.74 23.12 -0.91
CA ASN A 172 9.87 23.51 -1.73
C ASN A 172 9.58 23.33 -3.20
N THR A 173 10.12 24.29 -3.97
CA THR A 173 10.45 24.22 -5.39
C THR A 173 9.28 24.39 -6.35
N GLY A 174 9.33 25.53 -7.06
CA GLY A 174 8.45 25.79 -8.22
C GLY A 174 8.53 24.74 -9.33
N ASP A 175 9.55 23.86 -9.30
CA ASP A 175 9.72 22.73 -10.23
C ASP A 175 9.01 21.43 -9.77
N GLU A 176 8.63 21.29 -8.51
CA GLU A 176 8.05 20.05 -8.00
C GLU A 176 6.63 19.78 -8.48
N LEU A 177 5.82 20.81 -8.73
CA LEU A 177 4.52 20.61 -9.39
C LEU A 177 4.67 19.96 -10.78
N GLN A 178 5.78 20.23 -11.47
CA GLN A 178 6.10 19.60 -12.77
C GLN A 178 6.68 18.18 -12.58
N GLY A 179 7.35 17.90 -11.45
CA GLY A 179 7.92 16.59 -11.12
C GLY A 179 6.91 15.62 -10.47
N ILE A 180 5.79 16.13 -9.92
CA ILE A 180 4.75 15.28 -9.36
C ILE A 180 3.94 14.68 -10.50
N LYS A 181 3.96 13.36 -10.59
CA LYS A 181 3.12 12.66 -11.57
C LYS A 181 1.66 13.03 -11.34
N ARG A 182 1.04 13.69 -12.30
CA ARG A 182 -0.37 14.13 -12.27
C ARG A 182 -1.30 13.04 -11.70
N GLY A 183 -1.08 11.77 -12.06
CA GLY A 183 -1.86 10.65 -11.60
C GLY A 183 -1.81 10.40 -10.08
N ILE A 184 -0.73 10.78 -9.38
CA ILE A 184 -0.67 10.63 -7.92
C ILE A 184 -1.53 11.68 -7.23
N MET A 185 -1.57 12.91 -7.75
CA MET A 185 -2.43 13.98 -7.24
C MET A 185 -3.92 13.62 -7.43
N GLU A 186 -4.25 13.00 -8.55
CA GLU A 186 -5.62 12.57 -8.87
C GLU A 186 -6.12 11.45 -7.96
N MET A 187 -5.20 10.60 -7.46
CA MET A 187 -5.53 9.53 -6.51
C MET A 187 -5.63 9.99 -5.06
N ALA A 188 -5.13 11.20 -4.72
CA ALA A 188 -5.05 11.65 -3.34
C ALA A 188 -6.43 12.09 -2.82
N ASP A 189 -6.82 11.59 -1.65
CA ASP A 189 -7.98 12.06 -0.90
C ASP A 189 -7.63 13.28 -0.02
N MET A 190 -6.33 13.49 0.23
CA MET A 190 -5.77 14.65 0.94
C MET A 190 -4.31 14.87 0.54
N ILE A 191 -3.91 16.14 0.46
CA ILE A 191 -2.51 16.54 0.31
C ILE A 191 -2.09 17.28 1.59
N SER A 192 -0.98 16.89 2.21
CA SER A 192 -0.46 17.60 3.37
C SER A 192 0.99 18.05 3.13
N ILE A 193 1.25 19.33 3.32
CA ILE A 193 2.59 19.91 3.23
C ILE A 193 3.25 19.73 4.59
N ASN A 194 4.22 18.83 4.65
CA ASN A 194 4.95 18.52 5.88
C ASN A 194 6.16 19.44 6.07
N LYS A 195 6.69 19.47 7.29
CA LYS A 195 7.79 20.32 7.74
C LYS A 195 7.47 21.81 7.64
N CYS A 196 6.22 22.19 7.89
CA CYS A 196 5.78 23.58 7.85
C CYS A 196 6.47 24.47 8.90
N GLU A 197 7.09 23.87 9.93
CA GLU A 197 7.88 24.55 10.94
C GLU A 197 9.17 25.16 10.40
N LEU A 198 9.69 24.66 9.27
CA LEU A 198 10.93 25.18 8.68
C LEU A 198 10.72 26.50 7.92
N ASP A 199 9.58 26.63 7.22
CA ASP A 199 9.22 27.84 6.50
C ASP A 199 7.69 27.86 6.29
N ARG A 200 7.00 28.55 7.19
CA ARG A 200 5.53 28.63 7.19
C ARG A 200 4.99 29.32 5.93
N GLN A 201 5.62 30.42 5.54
CA GLN A 201 5.16 31.21 4.40
C GLN A 201 5.26 30.43 3.08
N ARG A 202 6.36 29.74 2.88
CA ARG A 202 6.52 28.83 1.71
C ARG A 202 5.54 27.69 1.75
N SER A 203 5.28 27.12 2.91
CA SER A 203 4.31 26.02 3.07
C SER A 203 2.90 26.46 2.68
N GLU A 204 2.49 27.66 3.07
CA GLU A 204 1.20 28.26 2.71
C GLU A 204 1.09 28.55 1.20
N LEU A 205 2.16 29.06 0.59
CA LEU A 205 2.22 29.28 -0.87
C LEU A 205 2.11 27.94 -1.62
N SER A 206 2.85 26.93 -1.19
CA SER A 206 2.79 25.59 -1.77
C SER A 206 1.38 25.00 -1.65
N ALA A 207 0.76 25.10 -0.48
CA ALA A 207 -0.61 24.64 -0.28
C ALA A 207 -1.62 25.37 -1.20
N ALA A 208 -1.45 26.67 -1.41
CA ALA A 208 -2.28 27.42 -2.35
C ALA A 208 -2.10 26.96 -3.80
N GLN A 209 -0.87 26.67 -4.22
CA GLN A 209 -0.57 26.13 -5.55
C GLN A 209 -1.23 24.76 -5.75
N PHE A 210 -1.17 23.84 -4.75
CA PHE A 210 -1.85 22.54 -4.82
C PHE A 210 -3.37 22.69 -4.89
N ARG A 211 -3.97 23.61 -4.10
CA ARG A 211 -5.42 23.88 -4.20
C ARG A 211 -5.80 24.34 -5.61
N ASN A 212 -5.04 25.27 -6.20
CA ASN A 212 -5.29 25.73 -7.56
C ASN A 212 -5.14 24.60 -8.60
N ALA A 213 -4.13 23.75 -8.45
CA ALA A 213 -3.93 22.59 -9.33
C ALA A 213 -5.10 21.58 -9.23
N LEU A 214 -5.61 21.33 -8.02
CA LEU A 214 -6.74 20.42 -7.80
C LEU A 214 -8.03 20.88 -8.50
N HIS A 215 -8.25 22.20 -8.71
CA HIS A 215 -9.39 22.70 -9.48
C HIS A 215 -9.38 22.29 -10.96
N LEU A 216 -8.23 21.82 -11.47
CA LEU A 216 -8.11 21.33 -12.85
C LEU A 216 -8.51 19.85 -13.00
N PHE A 217 -8.76 19.15 -11.89
CA PHE A 217 -9.19 17.75 -11.91
C PHE A 217 -10.72 17.64 -11.84
N PRO A 218 -11.28 16.57 -12.43
CA PRO A 218 -12.69 16.29 -12.25
C PRO A 218 -13.02 15.97 -10.78
N MET A 219 -14.29 16.14 -10.41
CA MET A 219 -14.75 15.72 -9.08
C MET A 219 -14.47 14.23 -8.88
N PRO A 220 -13.87 13.83 -7.75
CA PRO A 220 -13.67 12.41 -7.43
C PRO A 220 -15.00 11.63 -7.37
N GLU A 221 -14.98 10.35 -7.75
CA GLU A 221 -16.17 9.48 -7.68
C GLU A 221 -16.77 9.39 -6.28
N SER A 222 -15.95 9.56 -5.25
CA SER A 222 -16.39 9.62 -3.85
C SER A 222 -17.29 10.82 -3.53
N GLY A 223 -17.29 11.87 -4.37
CA GLY A 223 -17.88 13.17 -4.06
C GLY A 223 -17.13 13.96 -2.98
N TRP A 224 -15.97 13.47 -2.54
CA TRP A 224 -15.14 14.14 -1.53
C TRP A 224 -14.31 15.25 -2.13
N THR A 225 -14.28 16.41 -1.47
CA THR A 225 -13.39 17.50 -1.87
C THR A 225 -12.01 17.29 -1.25
N VAL A 226 -10.99 17.13 -2.10
CA VAL A 226 -9.59 16.91 -1.65
C VAL A 226 -9.12 18.09 -0.81
N LYS A 227 -8.75 17.83 0.45
CA LYS A 227 -8.24 18.86 1.36
C LYS A 227 -6.74 19.04 1.16
N VAL A 228 -6.26 20.31 1.25
CA VAL A 228 -4.83 20.63 1.28
C VAL A 228 -4.52 21.32 2.60
N THR A 229 -3.67 20.68 3.42
CA THR A 229 -3.34 21.12 4.78
C THR A 229 -1.83 21.27 4.96
N LEU A 230 -1.44 21.84 6.10
CA LEU A 230 -0.06 21.91 6.56
C LEU A 230 0.09 20.99 7.77
N CYS A 231 1.25 20.36 7.91
CA CYS A 231 1.59 19.63 9.11
C CYS A 231 3.09 19.73 9.42
N SER A 232 3.44 19.44 10.65
CA SER A 232 4.79 19.21 11.11
C SER A 232 4.81 17.91 11.93
N ALA A 233 5.42 16.88 11.39
CA ALA A 233 5.60 15.64 12.14
C ALA A 233 6.52 15.83 13.35
N TYR A 234 7.45 16.77 13.27
CA TYR A 234 8.42 17.07 14.33
C TYR A 234 7.77 17.80 15.53
N THR A 235 7.00 18.84 15.27
CA THR A 235 6.29 19.61 16.34
C THR A 235 4.93 19.02 16.67
N LYS A 236 4.46 18.01 15.92
CA LYS A 236 3.13 17.39 15.98
C LYS A 236 1.98 18.33 15.57
N GLU A 237 2.27 19.51 15.02
CA GLU A 237 1.28 20.44 14.51
C GLU A 237 0.51 19.80 13.33
N GLY A 238 -0.82 19.90 13.34
CA GLY A 238 -1.69 19.44 12.26
C GLY A 238 -1.82 17.91 12.13
N ILE A 239 -1.18 17.11 13.02
CA ILE A 239 -1.30 15.62 12.98
C ILE A 239 -2.69 15.16 13.41
N GLU A 240 -3.26 15.77 14.42
CA GLU A 240 -4.64 15.50 14.84
C GLU A 240 -5.66 15.92 13.78
N ASP A 241 -5.46 17.10 13.16
CA ASP A 241 -6.31 17.59 12.08
C ASP A 241 -6.25 16.67 10.83
N LEU A 242 -5.07 16.09 10.58
CA LEU A 242 -4.90 15.07 9.53
C LEU A 242 -5.80 13.87 9.84
N TRP A 243 -5.73 13.32 11.06
CA TRP A 243 -6.57 12.19 11.44
C TRP A 243 -8.06 12.52 11.43
N ASN A 244 -8.44 13.69 11.93
CA ASN A 244 -9.82 14.16 11.87
C ASN A 244 -10.33 14.22 10.42
N SER A 245 -9.49 14.67 9.48
CA SER A 245 -9.84 14.68 8.05
C SER A 245 -10.01 13.26 7.47
N VAL A 246 -9.21 12.28 7.91
CA VAL A 246 -9.40 10.88 7.56
C VAL A 246 -10.76 10.38 8.05
N MET A 247 -11.13 10.68 9.30
CA MET A 247 -12.40 10.26 9.89
C MET A 247 -13.62 10.96 9.27
N ASP A 248 -13.47 12.25 8.89
CA ASP A 248 -14.49 12.99 8.12
C ASP A 248 -14.75 12.31 6.78
N TYR A 249 -13.70 11.94 6.05
CA TYR A 249 -13.81 11.21 4.79
C TYR A 249 -14.51 9.86 4.98
N VAL A 250 -14.09 9.08 5.99
CA VAL A 250 -14.69 7.78 6.28
C VAL A 250 -16.18 7.93 6.61
N THR A 251 -16.55 8.93 7.41
CA THR A 251 -17.93 9.21 7.75
C THR A 251 -18.74 9.63 6.53
N PHE A 252 -18.22 10.55 5.74
CA PHE A 252 -18.83 11.03 4.50
C PHE A 252 -19.07 9.91 3.50
N THR A 253 -18.02 9.09 3.23
CA THR A 253 -18.10 8.01 2.23
C THR A 253 -18.90 6.81 2.71
N LYS A 254 -18.99 6.56 4.00
CA LYS A 254 -19.96 5.59 4.56
C LYS A 254 -21.39 6.09 4.40
N GLY A 255 -21.62 7.38 4.60
CA GLY A 255 -22.94 8.00 4.46
C GLY A 255 -23.52 7.96 3.04
N ASN A 256 -22.68 8.09 2.02
CA ASN A 256 -23.08 7.99 0.61
C ASN A 256 -22.89 6.60 -0.02
N GLY A 257 -22.40 5.63 0.74
CA GLY A 257 -22.19 4.24 0.30
C GLY A 257 -20.88 3.97 -0.46
N TYR A 258 -20.13 5.00 -0.84
CA TYR A 258 -18.88 4.87 -1.63
C TYR A 258 -17.82 4.04 -0.91
N PHE A 259 -17.69 4.15 0.40
CA PHE A 259 -16.74 3.36 1.20
C PHE A 259 -16.86 1.86 0.95
N TYR A 260 -18.07 1.35 0.96
CA TYR A 260 -18.32 -0.09 0.73
C TYR A 260 -18.17 -0.46 -0.74
N GLN A 261 -18.63 0.40 -1.65
CA GLN A 261 -18.48 0.21 -3.09
C GLN A 261 -17.00 0.15 -3.49
N LYS A 262 -16.16 1.08 -2.99
CA LYS A 262 -14.70 1.09 -3.23
C LYS A 262 -14.07 -0.25 -2.81
N ARG A 263 -14.38 -0.75 -1.61
CA ARG A 263 -13.85 -2.04 -1.13
C ARG A 263 -14.34 -3.23 -1.95
N GLN A 264 -15.58 -3.23 -2.40
CA GLN A 264 -16.10 -4.28 -3.31
C GLN A 264 -15.35 -4.27 -4.64
N GLN A 265 -15.16 -3.10 -5.24
CA GLN A 265 -14.39 -2.95 -6.47
C GLN A 265 -12.93 -3.38 -6.30
N GLN A 266 -12.30 -3.03 -5.18
CA GLN A 266 -10.96 -3.52 -4.83
C GLN A 266 -10.91 -5.04 -4.80
N ASN A 267 -11.88 -5.72 -4.17
CA ASN A 267 -11.93 -7.18 -4.09
C ASN A 267 -12.10 -7.83 -5.47
N LEU A 268 -12.97 -7.29 -6.33
CA LEU A 268 -13.15 -7.79 -7.70
C LEU A 268 -11.88 -7.61 -8.54
N ARG A 269 -11.22 -6.46 -8.41
CA ARG A 269 -9.94 -6.21 -9.08
C ARG A 269 -8.85 -7.19 -8.62
N ILE A 270 -8.77 -7.47 -7.31
CA ILE A 270 -7.84 -8.47 -6.76
C ILE A 270 -8.06 -9.84 -7.40
N MET A 271 -9.31 -10.26 -7.55
CA MET A 271 -9.64 -11.53 -8.21
C MET A 271 -9.16 -11.54 -9.66
N SER A 272 -9.40 -10.48 -10.43
CA SER A 272 -8.94 -10.38 -11.83
C SER A 272 -7.41 -10.43 -11.90
N GLU A 273 -6.70 -9.65 -11.07
CA GLU A 273 -5.23 -9.67 -11.00
C GLU A 273 -4.69 -11.07 -10.60
N ALA A 274 -5.38 -11.78 -9.70
CA ALA A 274 -4.99 -13.14 -9.32
C ALA A 274 -5.17 -14.14 -10.47
N ILE A 275 -6.25 -14.01 -11.26
CA ILE A 275 -6.49 -14.84 -12.46
C ILE A 275 -5.40 -14.59 -13.50
N GLU A 276 -5.09 -13.33 -13.83
CA GLU A 276 -4.07 -12.98 -14.82
C GLU A 276 -2.68 -13.51 -14.40
N ASN A 277 -2.30 -13.32 -13.15
CA ASN A 277 -1.04 -13.85 -12.62
C ASN A 277 -1.00 -15.38 -12.64
N GLY A 278 -2.10 -16.04 -12.26
CA GLY A 278 -2.20 -17.50 -12.28
C GLY A 278 -2.14 -18.07 -13.69
N LEU A 279 -2.74 -17.41 -14.68
CA LEU A 279 -2.64 -17.80 -16.10
C LEU A 279 -1.19 -17.67 -16.57
N ARG A 280 -0.54 -16.55 -16.25
CA ARG A 280 0.87 -16.33 -16.58
C ARG A 280 1.80 -17.38 -15.96
N GLU A 281 1.64 -17.65 -14.65
CA GLU A 281 2.42 -18.67 -13.96
C GLU A 281 2.24 -20.05 -14.59
N ARG A 282 0.99 -20.44 -14.90
CA ARG A 282 0.69 -21.73 -15.54
C ARG A 282 1.34 -21.85 -16.91
N PHE A 283 1.31 -20.78 -17.71
CA PHE A 283 1.92 -20.74 -19.03
C PHE A 283 3.43 -20.99 -18.94
N TYR A 284 4.14 -20.19 -18.12
CA TYR A 284 5.60 -20.30 -17.98
C TYR A 284 6.05 -21.56 -17.21
N SER A 285 5.16 -22.20 -16.46
CA SER A 285 5.44 -23.48 -15.79
C SER A 285 5.16 -24.70 -16.67
N THR A 286 4.68 -24.51 -17.90
CA THR A 286 4.43 -25.62 -18.84
C THR A 286 5.76 -26.27 -19.24
N PRO A 287 5.89 -27.61 -19.10
CA PRO A 287 7.13 -28.29 -19.50
C PRO A 287 7.49 -28.02 -20.95
N GLY A 288 8.75 -27.67 -21.23
CA GLY A 288 9.24 -27.39 -22.58
C GLY A 288 8.87 -26.02 -23.13
N ILE A 289 8.23 -25.14 -22.35
CA ILE A 289 7.83 -23.81 -22.83
C ILE A 289 9.04 -22.91 -23.08
N GLU A 290 10.06 -22.99 -22.25
CA GLU A 290 11.28 -22.18 -22.40
C GLU A 290 12.01 -22.52 -23.69
N GLU A 291 12.17 -23.80 -24.02
CA GLU A 291 12.79 -24.26 -25.26
C GLU A 291 11.99 -23.84 -26.49
N ARG A 292 10.64 -23.87 -26.40
CA ARG A 292 9.76 -23.39 -27.49
C ARG A 292 9.91 -21.88 -27.69
N ILE A 293 9.98 -21.10 -26.60
CA ILE A 293 10.20 -19.65 -26.64
C ILE A 293 11.57 -19.36 -27.30
N GLU A 294 12.63 -20.06 -26.91
CA GLU A 294 13.94 -19.87 -27.50
C GLU A 294 13.97 -20.19 -29.00
N ALA A 295 13.33 -21.29 -29.41
CA ALA A 295 13.25 -21.68 -30.83
C ALA A 295 12.53 -20.62 -31.66
N LEU A 296 11.34 -20.17 -31.24
CA LEU A 296 10.58 -19.14 -31.92
C LEU A 296 11.26 -17.77 -31.88
N SER A 297 11.99 -17.47 -30.80
CA SER A 297 12.79 -16.25 -30.73
C SER A 297 13.89 -16.20 -31.82
N LYS A 298 14.55 -17.33 -32.11
CA LYS A 298 15.52 -17.44 -33.23
C LYS A 298 14.83 -17.20 -34.57
N ASP A 299 13.66 -17.82 -34.78
CA ASP A 299 12.92 -17.65 -36.04
C ASP A 299 12.42 -16.21 -36.22
N ILE A 300 12.07 -15.49 -35.13
CA ILE A 300 11.74 -14.06 -35.18
C ILE A 300 12.96 -13.24 -35.60
N LEU A 301 14.13 -13.49 -34.97
CA LEU A 301 15.38 -12.77 -35.29
C LEU A 301 15.86 -13.00 -36.72
N GLU A 302 15.55 -14.16 -37.31
CA GLU A 302 15.84 -14.53 -38.70
C GLU A 302 14.73 -14.08 -39.68
N ASN A 303 13.71 -13.35 -39.24
CA ASN A 303 12.55 -12.91 -40.01
C ASN A 303 11.75 -14.05 -40.66
N LYS A 304 11.74 -15.25 -40.08
CA LYS A 304 10.98 -16.42 -40.57
C LYS A 304 9.53 -16.40 -40.12
N ILE A 305 9.25 -15.81 -38.97
CA ILE A 305 7.92 -15.71 -38.39
C ILE A 305 7.72 -14.32 -37.76
N SER A 306 6.49 -13.82 -37.77
CA SER A 306 6.16 -12.58 -37.07
C SER A 306 6.04 -12.78 -35.54
N PRO A 307 6.33 -11.75 -34.70
CA PRO A 307 6.19 -11.87 -33.25
C PRO A 307 4.78 -12.28 -32.80
N TYR A 308 3.75 -11.80 -33.49
CA TYR A 308 2.35 -12.16 -33.17
C TYR A 308 2.05 -13.62 -33.48
N ALA A 309 2.46 -14.11 -34.68
CA ALA A 309 2.25 -15.51 -35.06
C ALA A 309 3.05 -16.47 -34.14
N ALA A 310 4.24 -16.07 -33.70
CA ALA A 310 5.02 -16.83 -32.72
C ALA A 310 4.32 -16.90 -31.36
N ALA A 311 3.73 -15.79 -30.89
CA ALA A 311 2.97 -15.76 -29.66
C ALA A 311 1.70 -16.65 -29.75
N ASP A 312 0.98 -16.59 -30.86
CA ASP A 312 -0.19 -17.43 -31.08
C ASP A 312 0.17 -18.92 -31.05
N GLN A 313 1.28 -19.34 -31.70
CA GLN A 313 1.78 -20.72 -31.65
C GLN A 313 2.17 -21.17 -30.23
N LEU A 314 2.63 -20.27 -29.36
CA LEU A 314 2.93 -20.60 -27.97
C LEU A 314 1.67 -20.75 -27.12
N LEU A 315 0.61 -19.99 -27.42
CA LEU A 315 -0.66 -19.98 -26.71
C LEU A 315 -1.61 -21.08 -27.19
N GLU A 316 -1.49 -21.52 -28.45
CA GLU A 316 -2.20 -22.71 -28.98
C GLU A 316 -1.62 -23.98 -28.34
N ARG A 317 -2.49 -24.82 -27.78
CA ARG A 317 -2.11 -26.10 -27.16
C ARG A 317 -1.97 -27.20 -28.17
#